data_fe162d417937e0c8fa982fb1b1c29c75
#
_entry.id   fe162d417937e0c8fa982fb1b1c29c75
#
_cell.length_a   1.000
_cell.length_b   1.000
_cell.length_c   1.000
_cell.angle_alpha   90.00
_cell.angle_beta   90.00
_cell.angle_gamma   90.00
#
_symmetry.space_group_name_H-M   'P 1'
#
loop_
_entity.id
_entity.type
_entity.pdbx_description
1 polymer ?
#
loop_
_entity_poly.entity_id
_entity_poly.type
_entity_poly.pdbx_seq_one_letter_code
_entity_poly.pdbx_strand_id
1 'polypeptide(L)'
;MGESKKYGINTRALHTQKRIELPTGDVMSPIHLTTTYANTVPGESEYFYGRVSNPTREIFERTLASLEGIENYDELPALAMSSGMAAIALIAELTKPDENVVISKDVYGGTTNFFATIARKRGLEVNFCDMYDKEKLESLINNKTKLVWLESPSNPNMNIYDIKSISDLAHSENALLVTDSTFCTPFITRPFEHGVDIIMHSTTKYIGGHSDTLGGAVVTNNQEVYETLYEYQKTSGGVMSPFDAYLCQRGLYTLGPRMELLSKNAHQLAEYLSNSDHIKEVKYPGLPDSPNHDIALKQMDYFGGMMSFFLEDHIDQEKYWEELHLYKLAVSLGGVETLIEVPYLMTHEKVTGLDLSLIHI
;
A
#
# COMPACT_ATOMS: atom_id res chain seq x y z
N MET A 1 -20.22 5.71 20.14
CA MET A 1 -19.34 4.56 19.84
C MET A 1 -19.68 4.13 18.43
N GLY A 2 -18.78 4.37 17.48
CA GLY A 2 -19.03 4.07 16.09
C GLY A 2 -19.30 2.58 15.84
N GLU A 3 -20.07 2.26 14.82
CA GLU A 3 -20.39 0.87 14.45
C GLU A 3 -19.13 0.01 14.20
N SER A 4 -17.99 0.65 13.88
CA SER A 4 -16.71 0.00 13.63
C SER A 4 -16.19 -0.86 14.81
N LYS A 5 -16.47 -0.49 16.04
CA LYS A 5 -16.09 -1.28 17.24
C LYS A 5 -17.00 -2.49 17.50
N LYS A 6 -18.15 -2.57 16.83
CA LYS A 6 -19.13 -3.62 17.05
C LYS A 6 -18.83 -4.90 16.27
N TYR A 7 -18.11 -4.82 15.16
CA TYR A 7 -17.88 -5.94 14.26
C TYR A 7 -16.39 -6.17 14.00
N GLY A 8 -16.00 -7.45 13.86
CA GLY A 8 -14.65 -7.84 13.43
C GLY A 8 -14.34 -7.41 12.00
N ILE A 9 -13.05 -7.35 11.65
CA ILE A 9 -12.56 -6.84 10.36
C ILE A 9 -13.21 -7.51 9.14
N ASN A 10 -13.38 -8.84 9.15
CA ASN A 10 -14.05 -9.57 8.07
C ASN A 10 -15.52 -9.15 7.88
N THR A 11 -16.23 -8.89 8.98
CA THR A 11 -17.62 -8.39 8.93
C THR A 11 -17.66 -6.96 8.40
N ARG A 12 -16.72 -6.11 8.80
CA ARG A 12 -16.62 -4.74 8.28
C ARG A 12 -16.36 -4.71 6.78
N ALA A 13 -15.50 -5.58 6.27
CA ALA A 13 -15.24 -5.70 4.83
C ALA A 13 -16.53 -5.89 4.01
N LEU A 14 -17.53 -6.60 4.58
CA LEU A 14 -18.80 -6.90 3.91
C LEU A 14 -19.91 -5.87 4.17
N HIS A 15 -19.89 -5.18 5.33
CA HIS A 15 -21.06 -4.45 5.83
C HIS A 15 -20.81 -2.96 6.09
N THR A 16 -19.61 -2.41 5.87
CA THR A 16 -19.34 -0.97 6.01
C THR A 16 -20.04 -0.13 4.95
N GLN A 17 -20.33 -0.74 3.79
CA GLN A 17 -21.02 -0.04 2.72
C GLN A 17 -22.37 0.50 3.24
N LYS A 18 -22.57 1.83 3.08
CA LYS A 18 -23.87 2.43 3.24
C LYS A 18 -24.81 1.73 2.24
N ARG A 19 -25.79 1.01 2.75
CA ARG A 19 -26.84 0.47 1.89
C ARG A 19 -27.54 1.67 1.26
N ILE A 20 -27.21 1.97 0.02
CA ILE A 20 -28.06 2.80 -0.80
C ILE A 20 -29.33 1.97 -0.90
N GLU A 21 -30.44 2.44 -0.31
CA GLU A 21 -31.74 1.83 -0.49
C GLU A 21 -32.08 1.97 -1.97
N LEU A 22 -31.73 0.95 -2.75
CA LEU A 22 -32.03 0.93 -4.16
C LEU A 22 -33.49 0.50 -4.34
N PRO A 23 -34.22 1.15 -5.23
CA PRO A 23 -35.61 0.77 -5.54
C PRO A 23 -35.76 -0.70 -5.95
N THR A 24 -34.67 -1.29 -6.46
CA THR A 24 -34.61 -2.69 -6.92
C THR A 24 -34.26 -3.69 -5.82
N GLY A 25 -33.76 -3.23 -4.64
CA GLY A 25 -33.36 -4.11 -3.55
C GLY A 25 -32.11 -4.94 -3.82
N ASP A 26 -31.19 -4.45 -4.65
CA ASP A 26 -29.95 -5.15 -5.03
C ASP A 26 -29.11 -5.49 -3.79
N VAL A 27 -28.63 -6.74 -3.73
CA VAL A 27 -27.72 -7.20 -2.66
C VAL A 27 -26.33 -6.61 -2.86
N MET A 28 -25.88 -6.51 -4.12
CA MET A 28 -24.61 -5.88 -4.50
C MET A 28 -24.89 -4.49 -5.07
N SER A 29 -24.06 -3.51 -4.67
CA SER A 29 -24.18 -2.15 -5.20
C SER A 29 -23.91 -2.12 -6.70
N PRO A 30 -24.73 -1.41 -7.49
CA PRO A 30 -24.53 -1.26 -8.93
C PRO A 30 -23.32 -0.40 -9.25
N ILE A 31 -22.81 -0.52 -10.48
CA ILE A 31 -21.73 0.35 -10.98
C ILE A 31 -22.36 1.60 -11.60
N HIS A 32 -22.04 2.77 -11.03
CA HIS A 32 -22.47 4.07 -11.53
C HIS A 32 -21.45 4.63 -12.51
N LEU A 33 -21.64 4.41 -13.81
CA LEU A 33 -20.70 4.86 -14.85
C LEU A 33 -20.93 6.31 -15.32
N THR A 34 -21.98 6.97 -14.84
CA THR A 34 -22.29 8.35 -15.26
C THR A 34 -21.21 9.34 -14.83
N THR A 35 -20.95 10.33 -15.68
CA THR A 35 -20.06 11.46 -15.35
C THR A 35 -20.80 12.64 -14.75
N THR A 36 -22.10 12.79 -15.02
CA THR A 36 -22.89 13.96 -14.66
C THR A 36 -24.21 13.53 -14.03
N TYR A 37 -24.61 14.20 -12.97
CA TYR A 37 -25.84 13.93 -12.23
C TYR A 37 -26.80 15.11 -12.37
N ALA A 38 -28.11 14.82 -12.55
CA ALA A 38 -29.14 15.84 -12.59
C ALA A 38 -29.42 16.40 -11.19
N ASN A 39 -29.48 17.71 -11.07
CA ASN A 39 -29.84 18.39 -9.83
C ASN A 39 -31.25 18.99 -9.98
N THR A 40 -32.06 18.88 -8.95
CA THR A 40 -33.37 19.54 -8.88
C THR A 40 -33.25 20.99 -8.39
N VAL A 41 -32.30 21.24 -7.50
CA VAL A 41 -31.99 22.58 -6.99
C VAL A 41 -30.49 22.83 -7.16
N PRO A 42 -30.06 23.95 -7.70
CA PRO A 42 -28.63 24.26 -7.86
C PRO A 42 -27.88 24.22 -6.52
N GLY A 43 -26.83 23.39 -6.46
CA GLY A 43 -25.95 23.30 -5.27
C GLY A 43 -26.43 22.38 -4.13
N GLU A 44 -27.59 21.73 -4.27
CA GLU A 44 -28.17 20.88 -3.20
C GLU A 44 -28.05 19.36 -3.48
N SER A 45 -27.23 18.95 -4.43
CA SER A 45 -27.11 17.54 -4.80
C SER A 45 -25.88 16.89 -4.12
N GLU A 46 -26.07 15.68 -3.59
CA GLU A 46 -24.97 14.85 -3.04
C GLU A 46 -23.91 14.53 -4.12
N TYR A 47 -24.38 14.27 -5.34
CA TYR A 47 -23.50 14.01 -6.50
C TYR A 47 -23.81 15.00 -7.60
N PHE A 48 -22.80 15.52 -8.28
CA PHE A 48 -23.00 16.37 -9.46
C PHE A 48 -22.04 16.05 -10.61
N TYR A 49 -20.83 15.57 -10.32
CA TYR A 49 -19.84 15.23 -11.33
C TYR A 49 -18.90 14.09 -10.86
N GLY A 50 -18.74 13.06 -11.69
CA GLY A 50 -18.07 11.80 -11.34
C GLY A 50 -16.59 11.91 -10.94
N ARG A 51 -15.89 12.97 -11.40
CA ARG A 51 -14.51 13.26 -10.95
C ARG A 51 -14.48 13.71 -9.49
N VAL A 52 -15.49 14.43 -9.03
CA VAL A 52 -15.56 14.94 -7.65
C VAL A 52 -16.05 13.84 -6.72
N SER A 53 -17.20 13.24 -7.01
CA SER A 53 -17.78 12.16 -6.22
C SER A 53 -18.50 11.15 -7.12
N ASN A 54 -18.50 9.87 -6.71
CA ASN A 54 -19.17 8.81 -7.42
C ASN A 54 -19.63 7.72 -6.43
N PRO A 55 -20.89 7.28 -6.43
CA PRO A 55 -21.41 6.35 -5.43
C PRO A 55 -20.64 5.03 -5.35
N THR A 56 -20.17 4.50 -6.49
CA THR A 56 -19.41 3.24 -6.51
C THR A 56 -18.03 3.41 -5.91
N ARG A 57 -17.33 4.52 -6.25
CA ARG A 57 -16.01 4.83 -5.67
C ARG A 57 -16.11 5.08 -4.18
N GLU A 58 -17.13 5.80 -3.73
CA GLU A 58 -17.33 6.14 -2.32
C GLU A 58 -17.57 4.90 -1.43
N ILE A 59 -18.27 3.89 -1.92
CA ILE A 59 -18.45 2.62 -1.19
C ILE A 59 -17.09 1.98 -0.93
N PHE A 60 -16.22 1.92 -1.91
CA PHE A 60 -14.86 1.40 -1.77
C PHE A 60 -14.04 2.26 -0.78
N GLU A 61 -14.07 3.58 -0.94
CA GLU A 61 -13.33 4.55 -0.11
C GLU A 61 -13.70 4.42 1.37
N ARG A 62 -14.98 4.35 1.70
CA ARG A 62 -15.49 4.16 3.07
C ARG A 62 -15.11 2.79 3.63
N THR A 63 -15.25 1.73 2.83
CA THR A 63 -14.92 0.38 3.27
C THR A 63 -13.44 0.28 3.62
N LEU A 64 -12.54 0.78 2.76
CA LEU A 64 -11.10 0.75 3.02
C LEU A 64 -10.74 1.56 4.26
N ALA A 65 -11.26 2.79 4.41
CA ALA A 65 -11.03 3.62 5.58
C ALA A 65 -11.46 2.91 6.89
N SER A 66 -12.64 2.27 6.88
CA SER A 66 -13.10 1.47 8.02
C SER A 66 -12.18 0.30 8.33
N LEU A 67 -11.65 -0.40 7.32
CA LEU A 67 -10.73 -1.51 7.53
C LEU A 67 -9.40 -1.05 8.12
N GLU A 68 -8.90 0.13 7.73
CA GLU A 68 -7.71 0.76 8.31
C GLU A 68 -7.96 1.33 9.72
N GLY A 69 -9.17 1.27 10.23
CA GLY A 69 -9.48 1.65 11.62
C GLY A 69 -10.04 3.06 11.78
N ILE A 70 -10.37 3.77 10.70
CA ILE A 70 -11.07 5.06 10.79
C ILE A 70 -12.49 4.84 11.31
N GLU A 71 -12.82 5.44 12.45
CA GLU A 71 -14.17 5.31 13.06
C GLU A 71 -15.22 6.21 12.38
N ASN A 72 -14.80 7.40 11.95
CA ASN A 72 -15.63 8.37 11.25
C ASN A 72 -15.41 8.32 9.71
N TYR A 73 -15.40 7.12 9.16
CA TYR A 73 -15.15 6.87 7.73
C TYR A 73 -16.19 7.48 6.78
N ASP A 74 -17.31 7.94 7.30
CA ASP A 74 -18.28 8.74 6.53
C ASP A 74 -17.78 10.17 6.28
N GLU A 75 -16.95 10.72 7.18
CA GLU A 75 -16.35 12.06 7.10
C GLU A 75 -14.93 12.01 6.55
N LEU A 76 -14.19 10.93 6.85
CA LEU A 76 -12.82 10.67 6.41
C LEU A 76 -12.73 9.36 5.62
N PRO A 77 -13.36 9.24 4.44
CA PRO A 77 -13.18 8.07 3.59
C PRO A 77 -11.75 8.02 3.03
N ALA A 78 -11.35 6.89 2.47
CA ALA A 78 -10.13 6.83 1.68
C ALA A 78 -10.26 7.71 0.42
N LEU A 79 -9.13 8.11 -0.15
CA LEU A 79 -9.07 8.79 -1.45
C LEU A 79 -8.62 7.79 -2.51
N ALA A 80 -9.55 7.31 -3.34
CA ALA A 80 -9.26 6.33 -4.38
C ALA A 80 -8.69 6.99 -5.64
N MET A 81 -7.48 6.57 -6.02
CA MET A 81 -6.67 7.11 -7.09
C MET A 81 -6.58 6.15 -8.28
N SER A 82 -6.30 6.68 -9.47
CA SER A 82 -6.18 5.90 -10.71
C SER A 82 -5.03 4.90 -10.73
N SER A 83 -4.05 5.01 -9.83
CA SER A 83 -2.94 4.07 -9.66
C SER A 83 -2.22 4.30 -8.32
N GLY A 84 -1.38 3.35 -7.88
CA GLY A 84 -0.48 3.57 -6.74
C GLY A 84 0.45 4.76 -6.95
N MET A 85 0.98 4.95 -8.16
CA MET A 85 1.81 6.12 -8.48
C MET A 85 1.04 7.45 -8.38
N ALA A 86 -0.25 7.46 -8.72
CA ALA A 86 -1.09 8.64 -8.54
C ALA A 86 -1.32 8.94 -7.04
N ALA A 87 -1.42 7.91 -6.20
CA ALA A 87 -1.49 8.06 -4.74
C ALA A 87 -0.18 8.63 -4.16
N ILE A 88 0.98 8.13 -4.60
CA ILE A 88 2.29 8.68 -4.22
C ILE A 88 2.41 10.15 -4.62
N ALA A 89 2.05 10.49 -5.86
CA ALA A 89 2.08 11.85 -6.37
C ALA A 89 1.13 12.78 -5.57
N LEU A 90 -0.06 12.29 -5.20
CA LEU A 90 -1.01 13.03 -4.39
C LEU A 90 -0.44 13.37 -3.00
N ILE A 91 0.16 12.40 -2.31
CA ILE A 91 0.77 12.63 -0.99
C ILE A 91 1.91 13.65 -1.08
N ALA A 92 2.70 13.60 -2.15
CA ALA A 92 3.79 14.55 -2.36
C ALA A 92 3.31 16.01 -2.54
N GLU A 93 2.04 16.26 -2.89
CA GLU A 93 1.47 17.64 -2.95
C GLU A 93 1.32 18.30 -1.56
N LEU A 94 1.46 17.53 -0.46
CA LEU A 94 1.55 18.11 0.89
C LEU A 94 2.85 18.88 1.14
N THR A 95 3.83 18.74 0.25
CA THR A 95 5.16 19.33 0.39
C THR A 95 5.29 20.62 -0.45
N LYS A 96 6.14 21.53 0.02
CA LYS A 96 6.47 22.79 -0.66
C LYS A 96 7.94 22.79 -1.09
N PRO A 97 8.32 23.65 -2.05
CA PRO A 97 9.73 23.89 -2.34
C PRO A 97 10.51 24.24 -1.06
N ASP A 98 11.75 23.78 -0.97
CA ASP A 98 12.66 23.97 0.19
C ASP A 98 12.27 23.19 1.46
N GLU A 99 11.21 22.39 1.44
CA GLU A 99 10.94 21.39 2.47
C GLU A 99 11.72 20.10 2.22
N ASN A 100 11.95 19.34 3.30
CA ASN A 100 12.69 18.08 3.30
C ASN A 100 11.72 16.90 3.36
N VAL A 101 12.04 15.85 2.60
CA VAL A 101 11.41 14.53 2.72
C VAL A 101 12.48 13.47 2.96
N VAL A 102 12.24 12.60 3.94
CA VAL A 102 13.13 11.49 4.29
C VAL A 102 12.44 10.19 3.89
N ILE A 103 13.08 9.40 3.05
CA ILE A 103 12.47 8.22 2.41
C ILE A 103 13.35 7.00 2.70
N SER A 104 12.73 5.89 3.08
CA SER A 104 13.45 4.61 3.14
C SER A 104 14.15 4.33 1.81
N LYS A 105 15.42 3.97 1.87
CA LYS A 105 16.17 3.61 0.65
C LYS A 105 15.65 2.31 0.01
N ASP A 106 15.00 1.47 0.79
CA ASP A 106 14.45 0.19 0.38
C ASP A 106 12.92 0.31 0.30
N VAL A 107 12.47 0.80 -0.84
CA VAL A 107 11.05 1.00 -1.20
C VAL A 107 10.85 0.66 -2.67
N TYR A 108 9.61 0.51 -3.08
CA TYR A 108 9.25 0.29 -4.47
C TYR A 108 10.00 1.22 -5.43
N GLY A 109 10.56 0.65 -6.51
CA GLY A 109 11.39 1.40 -7.48
C GLY A 109 10.68 2.62 -8.11
N GLY A 110 9.35 2.56 -8.26
CA GLY A 110 8.54 3.70 -8.70
C GLY A 110 8.55 4.86 -7.71
N THR A 111 8.48 4.59 -6.41
CA THR A 111 8.58 5.59 -5.33
C THR A 111 9.95 6.26 -5.36
N THR A 112 11.01 5.46 -5.42
CA THR A 112 12.39 5.97 -5.56
C THR A 112 12.53 6.86 -6.79
N ASN A 113 12.06 6.42 -7.96
CA ASN A 113 12.15 7.19 -9.18
C ASN A 113 11.36 8.50 -9.13
N PHE A 114 10.14 8.48 -8.56
CA PHE A 114 9.31 9.67 -8.41
C PHE A 114 10.03 10.75 -7.57
N PHE A 115 10.49 10.38 -6.39
CA PHE A 115 11.13 11.34 -5.48
C PHE A 115 12.51 11.78 -5.99
N ALA A 116 13.32 10.88 -6.52
CA ALA A 116 14.64 11.20 -7.08
C ALA A 116 14.58 12.12 -8.31
N THR A 117 13.48 12.10 -9.07
CA THR A 117 13.37 12.86 -10.33
C THR A 117 12.33 13.97 -10.27
N ILE A 118 11.05 13.63 -10.09
CA ILE A 118 9.93 14.58 -10.20
C ILE A 118 9.90 15.52 -8.99
N ALA A 119 9.98 14.98 -7.78
CA ALA A 119 9.91 15.76 -6.56
C ALA A 119 11.10 16.73 -6.44
N ARG A 120 12.33 16.26 -6.71
CA ARG A 120 13.51 17.13 -6.75
C ARG A 120 13.42 18.27 -7.77
N LYS A 121 12.84 18.03 -8.95
CA LYS A 121 12.61 19.07 -9.94
C LYS A 121 11.63 20.14 -9.47
N ARG A 122 10.77 19.80 -8.51
CA ARG A 122 9.83 20.75 -7.87
C ARG A 122 10.47 21.52 -6.71
N GLY A 123 11.76 21.32 -6.43
CA GLY A 123 12.50 22.04 -5.39
C GLY A 123 12.50 21.37 -4.02
N LEU A 124 12.04 20.11 -3.91
CA LEU A 124 12.10 19.36 -2.66
C LEU A 124 13.53 18.88 -2.37
N GLU A 125 13.94 18.98 -1.12
CA GLU A 125 15.12 18.29 -0.60
C GLU A 125 14.74 16.83 -0.31
N VAL A 126 15.30 15.88 -1.09
CA VAL A 126 14.96 14.46 -0.99
C VAL A 126 16.16 13.67 -0.44
N ASN A 127 15.98 13.06 0.70
CA ASN A 127 16.97 12.26 1.41
C ASN A 127 16.53 10.80 1.50
N PHE A 128 17.31 9.89 0.90
CA PHE A 128 17.11 8.44 1.08
C PHE A 128 17.95 7.96 2.25
N CYS A 129 17.34 7.19 3.16
CA CYS A 129 17.96 6.70 4.38
C CYS A 129 17.71 5.22 4.60
N ASP A 130 18.71 4.52 5.10
CA ASP A 130 18.50 3.22 5.71
C ASP A 130 17.77 3.40 7.03
N MET A 131 16.55 2.86 7.15
CA MET A 131 15.74 3.01 8.35
C MET A 131 16.29 2.22 9.57
N TYR A 132 17.29 1.36 9.36
CA TYR A 132 18.04 0.72 10.45
C TYR A 132 19.12 1.62 11.02
N ASP A 133 19.62 2.60 10.27
CA ASP A 133 20.61 3.58 10.72
C ASP A 133 19.92 4.74 11.45
N LYS A 134 19.63 4.52 12.74
CA LYS A 134 18.90 5.48 13.58
C LYS A 134 19.62 6.83 13.70
N GLU A 135 20.95 6.82 13.85
CA GLU A 135 21.75 8.07 13.97
C GLU A 135 21.64 8.90 12.68
N LYS A 136 21.72 8.23 11.53
CA LYS A 136 21.55 8.89 10.25
C LYS A 136 20.12 9.40 10.06
N LEU A 137 19.13 8.60 10.40
CA LEU A 137 17.72 9.00 10.31
C LEU A 137 17.42 10.23 11.17
N GLU A 138 17.87 10.24 12.44
CA GLU A 138 17.76 11.39 13.35
C GLU A 138 18.45 12.63 12.78
N SER A 139 19.62 12.48 12.15
CA SER A 139 20.36 13.61 11.56
C SER A 139 19.66 14.24 10.34
N LEU A 140 18.78 13.50 9.65
CA LEU A 140 18.07 13.94 8.45
C LEU A 140 16.71 14.57 8.75
N ILE A 141 16.07 14.16 9.85
CA ILE A 141 14.78 14.71 10.28
C ILE A 141 15.03 16.02 11.04
N ASN A 142 14.42 17.10 10.60
CA ASN A 142 14.59 18.44 11.15
C ASN A 142 13.33 19.27 10.92
N ASN A 143 13.30 20.52 11.38
CA ASN A 143 12.16 21.43 11.31
C ASN A 143 11.65 21.76 9.88
N LYS A 144 12.37 21.38 8.84
CA LYS A 144 11.93 21.45 7.45
C LYS A 144 11.35 20.13 6.94
N THR A 145 11.49 19.06 7.70
CA THR A 145 10.98 17.75 7.28
C THR A 145 9.46 17.75 7.31
N LYS A 146 8.86 17.55 6.15
CA LYS A 146 7.41 17.48 6.00
C LYS A 146 6.90 16.05 6.03
N LEU A 147 7.61 15.13 5.35
CA LEU A 147 7.24 13.73 5.25
C LEU A 147 8.43 12.83 5.60
N VAL A 148 8.15 11.77 6.34
CA VAL A 148 8.98 10.57 6.44
C VAL A 148 8.22 9.44 5.75
N TRP A 149 8.84 8.80 4.75
CA TRP A 149 8.20 7.75 3.94
C TRP A 149 8.79 6.38 4.25
N LEU A 150 7.92 5.45 4.64
CA LEU A 150 8.27 4.11 5.06
C LEU A 150 7.53 3.06 4.21
N GLU A 151 8.16 1.91 4.00
CA GLU A 151 7.54 0.69 3.48
C GLU A 151 8.00 -0.49 4.33
N SER A 152 7.07 -1.19 4.98
CA SER A 152 7.41 -2.32 5.89
C SER A 152 6.28 -3.38 5.83
N PRO A 153 6.59 -4.60 5.35
CA PRO A 153 7.86 -5.06 4.77
C PRO A 153 8.29 -4.25 3.56
N SER A 154 9.60 -4.04 3.39
CA SER A 154 10.15 -3.26 2.29
C SER A 154 10.19 -4.07 0.98
N ASN A 155 10.23 -3.37 -0.15
CA ASN A 155 10.33 -3.97 -1.48
C ASN A 155 11.67 -3.59 -2.14
N PRO A 156 12.55 -4.56 -2.50
CA PRO A 156 12.28 -6.01 -2.51
C PRO A 156 12.89 -6.80 -1.35
N ASN A 157 13.59 -6.16 -0.40
CA ASN A 157 14.41 -6.86 0.60
C ASN A 157 13.62 -7.45 1.77
N MET A 158 12.30 -7.22 1.84
CA MET A 158 11.44 -7.73 2.92
C MET A 158 11.84 -7.28 4.34
N ASN A 159 12.54 -6.14 4.45
CA ASN A 159 12.97 -5.58 5.72
C ASN A 159 11.78 -5.14 6.57
N ILE A 160 11.85 -5.43 7.87
CA ILE A 160 10.85 -5.01 8.85
C ILE A 160 11.43 -3.84 9.65
N TYR A 161 10.71 -2.73 9.68
CA TYR A 161 11.06 -1.55 10.45
C TYR A 161 10.11 -1.37 11.63
N ASP A 162 10.61 -0.85 12.74
CA ASP A 162 9.79 -0.48 13.91
C ASP A 162 9.02 0.81 13.59
N ILE A 163 7.78 0.64 13.13
CA ILE A 163 6.91 1.74 12.69
C ILE A 163 6.71 2.75 13.82
N LYS A 164 6.50 2.27 15.06
CA LYS A 164 6.26 3.14 16.22
C LYS A 164 7.48 4.02 16.53
N SER A 165 8.67 3.43 16.53
CA SER A 165 9.92 4.16 16.79
C SER A 165 10.18 5.24 15.75
N ILE A 166 9.91 4.94 14.45
CA ILE A 166 10.08 5.91 13.36
C ILE A 166 8.99 7.00 13.44
N SER A 167 7.76 6.64 13.81
CA SER A 167 6.68 7.61 14.04
C SER A 167 7.04 8.62 15.13
N ASP A 168 7.52 8.15 16.28
CA ASP A 168 7.91 9.02 17.40
C ASP A 168 9.00 10.01 16.98
N LEU A 169 9.96 9.54 16.19
CA LEU A 169 11.02 10.39 15.64
C LEU A 169 10.49 11.41 14.63
N ALA A 170 9.63 11.02 13.69
CA ALA A 170 9.01 11.94 12.74
C ALA A 170 8.22 13.03 13.46
N HIS A 171 7.41 12.64 14.44
CA HIS A 171 6.58 13.56 15.21
C HIS A 171 7.37 14.51 16.12
N SER A 172 8.59 14.15 16.54
CA SER A 172 9.45 15.05 17.34
C SER A 172 9.78 16.36 16.62
N GLU A 173 9.77 16.35 15.27
CA GLU A 173 9.97 17.53 14.42
C GLU A 173 8.70 17.95 13.64
N ASN A 174 7.52 17.46 14.06
CA ASN A 174 6.22 17.69 13.42
C ASN A 174 6.13 17.23 11.96
N ALA A 175 6.96 16.27 11.54
CA ALA A 175 6.85 15.62 10.25
C ALA A 175 5.76 14.56 10.27
N LEU A 176 5.07 14.36 9.14
CA LEU A 176 4.07 13.30 8.96
C LEU A 176 4.75 12.00 8.57
N LEU A 177 4.39 10.89 9.23
CA LEU A 177 4.81 9.56 8.80
C LEU A 177 3.82 9.00 7.77
N VAL A 178 4.35 8.67 6.60
CA VAL A 178 3.64 7.98 5.52
C VAL A 178 4.13 6.54 5.45
N THR A 179 3.22 5.58 5.36
CA THR A 179 3.59 4.19 5.04
C THR A 179 2.92 3.70 3.78
N ASP A 180 3.69 3.07 2.90
CA ASP A 180 3.15 2.20 1.88
C ASP A 180 2.83 0.85 2.53
N SER A 181 1.55 0.55 2.67
CA SER A 181 1.02 -0.67 3.30
C SER A 181 0.51 -1.69 2.28
N THR A 182 0.97 -1.58 1.04
CA THR A 182 0.52 -2.45 -0.07
C THR A 182 0.75 -3.93 0.23
N PHE A 183 1.89 -4.30 0.82
CA PHE A 183 2.21 -5.69 1.17
C PHE A 183 1.41 -6.21 2.36
N CYS A 184 1.12 -5.33 3.31
CA CYS A 184 0.42 -5.69 4.54
C CYS A 184 -1.09 -5.75 4.36
N THR A 185 -1.69 -4.81 3.67
CA THR A 185 -3.15 -4.61 3.73
C THR A 185 -3.63 -4.39 5.17
N PRO A 186 -4.87 -3.92 5.42
CA PRO A 186 -5.38 -3.77 6.78
C PRO A 186 -5.51 -5.08 7.58
N PHE A 187 -5.35 -6.23 6.92
CA PHE A 187 -5.45 -7.56 7.55
C PHE A 187 -4.14 -8.06 8.15
N ILE A 188 -3.00 -7.46 7.80
CA ILE A 188 -1.69 -7.82 8.35
C ILE A 188 -1.21 -6.78 9.35
N THR A 189 -1.22 -5.50 8.97
CA THR A 189 -0.81 -4.40 9.85
C THR A 189 -1.83 -3.28 9.76
N ARG A 190 -2.14 -2.67 10.89
CA ARG A 190 -2.96 -1.45 10.99
C ARG A 190 -2.06 -0.28 11.40
N PRO A 191 -1.48 0.43 10.43
CA PRO A 191 -0.42 1.39 10.70
C PRO A 191 -0.80 2.54 11.63
N PHE A 192 -2.07 2.97 11.68
CA PHE A 192 -2.54 4.00 12.62
C PHE A 192 -2.39 3.59 14.09
N GLU A 193 -2.43 2.29 14.41
CA GLU A 193 -2.18 1.78 15.76
C GLU A 193 -0.71 1.99 16.20
N HIS A 194 0.18 2.25 15.23
CA HIS A 194 1.62 2.50 15.43
C HIS A 194 2.02 3.96 15.18
N GLY A 195 1.04 4.87 15.04
CA GLY A 195 1.27 6.31 14.93
C GLY A 195 1.56 6.82 13.52
N VAL A 196 1.24 6.05 12.48
CA VAL A 196 1.27 6.54 11.10
C VAL A 196 0.19 7.60 10.88
N ASP A 197 0.47 8.62 10.07
CA ASP A 197 -0.48 9.69 9.74
C ASP A 197 -1.18 9.46 8.41
N ILE A 198 -0.47 8.83 7.46
CA ILE A 198 -0.97 8.60 6.10
C ILE A 198 -0.61 7.19 5.67
N ILE A 199 -1.61 6.42 5.25
CA ILE A 199 -1.44 5.09 4.67
C ILE A 199 -1.66 5.19 3.17
N MET A 200 -0.74 4.62 2.40
CA MET A 200 -0.84 4.48 0.95
C MET A 200 -1.00 3.01 0.59
N HIS A 201 -1.82 2.73 -0.41
CA HIS A 201 -1.95 1.41 -1.03
C HIS A 201 -1.89 1.49 -2.55
N SER A 202 -1.18 0.55 -3.18
CA SER A 202 -1.47 0.15 -4.55
C SER A 202 -2.61 -0.87 -4.51
N THR A 203 -3.83 -0.43 -4.82
CA THR A 203 -5.00 -1.32 -4.81
C THR A 203 -4.99 -2.35 -5.95
N THR A 204 -4.11 -2.15 -6.93
CA THR A 204 -3.75 -3.09 -8.00
C THR A 204 -3.33 -4.47 -7.46
N LYS A 205 -2.82 -4.52 -6.23
CA LYS A 205 -2.21 -5.70 -5.59
C LYS A 205 -3.26 -6.51 -4.83
N TYR A 206 -3.01 -6.85 -3.58
CA TYR A 206 -3.90 -7.70 -2.76
C TYR A 206 -5.33 -7.18 -2.62
N ILE A 207 -5.53 -5.85 -2.61
CA ILE A 207 -6.88 -5.26 -2.50
C ILE A 207 -7.72 -5.65 -3.70
N GLY A 208 -7.26 -5.44 -4.92
CA GLY A 208 -7.91 -5.95 -6.14
C GLY A 208 -7.88 -7.47 -6.21
N GLY A 209 -6.71 -8.06 -6.02
CA GLY A 209 -6.48 -9.49 -5.77
C GLY A 209 -6.66 -10.44 -6.94
N HIS A 210 -6.90 -9.93 -8.16
CA HIS A 210 -7.22 -10.77 -9.33
C HIS A 210 -6.46 -10.35 -10.60
N SER A 211 -5.49 -9.45 -10.50
CA SER A 211 -4.66 -8.94 -11.62
C SER A 211 -5.47 -8.34 -12.78
N ASP A 212 -6.67 -7.80 -12.49
CA ASP A 212 -7.65 -7.30 -13.47
C ASP A 212 -8.08 -5.85 -13.20
N THR A 213 -7.49 -5.17 -12.22
CA THR A 213 -7.76 -3.77 -11.89
C THR A 213 -6.46 -3.00 -11.63
N LEU A 214 -6.49 -1.71 -11.91
CA LEU A 214 -5.41 -0.78 -11.61
C LEU A 214 -5.91 0.34 -10.71
N GLY A 215 -5.22 0.59 -9.60
CA GLY A 215 -5.64 1.65 -8.69
C GLY A 215 -4.65 1.93 -7.56
N GLY A 216 -4.95 2.99 -6.82
CA GLY A 216 -4.27 3.37 -5.59
C GLY A 216 -5.28 3.90 -4.58
N ALA A 217 -4.86 4.01 -3.34
CA ALA A 217 -5.66 4.67 -2.30
C ALA A 217 -4.76 5.35 -1.27
N VAL A 218 -5.27 6.43 -0.70
CA VAL A 218 -4.67 7.15 0.43
C VAL A 218 -5.69 7.19 1.56
N VAL A 219 -5.27 6.84 2.77
CA VAL A 219 -6.09 6.92 3.99
C VAL A 219 -5.35 7.78 5.02
N THR A 220 -6.06 8.65 5.69
CA THR A 220 -5.50 9.44 6.80
C THR A 220 -6.54 9.60 7.90
N ASN A 221 -6.08 9.70 9.15
CA ASN A 221 -6.90 9.98 10.32
C ASN A 221 -6.87 11.48 10.70
N ASN A 222 -6.21 12.32 9.89
CA ASN A 222 -6.08 13.75 10.10
C ASN A 222 -6.99 14.53 9.13
N GLN A 223 -7.95 15.27 9.69
CA GLN A 223 -8.94 16.03 8.93
C GLN A 223 -8.30 17.08 7.98
N GLU A 224 -7.33 17.84 8.46
CA GLU A 224 -6.68 18.89 7.66
C GLU A 224 -5.90 18.29 6.48
N VAL A 225 -5.21 17.17 6.73
CA VAL A 225 -4.51 16.41 5.67
C VAL A 225 -5.52 15.88 4.67
N TYR A 226 -6.61 15.29 5.13
CA TYR A 226 -7.67 14.77 4.26
C TYR A 226 -8.23 15.86 3.33
N GLU A 227 -8.64 16.99 3.90
CA GLU A 227 -9.23 18.12 3.13
C GLU A 227 -8.25 18.64 2.06
N THR A 228 -6.97 18.76 2.41
CA THR A 228 -5.93 19.18 1.48
C THR A 228 -5.77 18.17 0.34
N LEU A 229 -5.66 16.89 0.65
CA LEU A 229 -5.48 15.83 -0.36
C LEU A 229 -6.74 15.66 -1.23
N TYR A 230 -7.93 15.77 -0.65
CA TYR A 230 -9.19 15.71 -1.41
C TYR A 230 -9.31 16.86 -2.42
N GLU A 231 -8.91 18.08 -2.01
CA GLU A 231 -8.88 19.23 -2.93
C GLU A 231 -7.91 18.99 -4.11
N TYR A 232 -6.73 18.45 -3.83
CA TYR A 232 -5.76 18.07 -4.88
C TYR A 232 -6.29 16.92 -5.76
N GLN A 233 -6.89 15.88 -5.19
CA GLN A 233 -7.46 14.75 -5.93
C GLN A 233 -8.48 15.24 -6.97
N LYS A 234 -9.46 16.03 -6.55
CA LYS A 234 -10.53 16.51 -7.46
C LYS A 234 -10.03 17.52 -8.49
N THR A 235 -8.98 18.29 -8.17
CA THR A 235 -8.42 19.31 -9.05
C THR A 235 -7.47 18.71 -10.08
N SER A 236 -6.57 17.81 -9.67
CA SER A 236 -5.65 17.09 -10.55
C SER A 236 -6.34 16.02 -11.39
N GLY A 237 -7.44 15.47 -10.89
CA GLY A 237 -8.29 14.53 -11.63
C GLY A 237 -7.81 13.08 -11.67
N GLY A 238 -6.80 12.70 -10.89
CA GLY A 238 -6.24 11.35 -10.84
C GLY A 238 -7.13 10.33 -10.10
N VAL A 239 -8.45 10.44 -10.21
CA VAL A 239 -9.42 9.61 -9.50
C VAL A 239 -9.57 8.22 -10.10
N MET A 240 -9.89 7.23 -9.25
CA MET A 240 -10.18 5.87 -9.68
C MET A 240 -11.47 5.81 -10.50
N SER A 241 -11.49 4.98 -11.54
CA SER A 241 -12.71 4.73 -12.32
C SER A 241 -13.76 3.98 -11.49
N PRO A 242 -15.07 4.15 -11.75
CA PRO A 242 -16.09 3.39 -11.05
C PRO A 242 -15.98 1.89 -11.24
N PHE A 243 -15.49 1.44 -12.39
CA PHE A 243 -15.31 0.01 -12.67
C PHE A 243 -14.18 -0.59 -11.83
N ASP A 244 -13.01 0.09 -11.76
CA ASP A 244 -11.91 -0.34 -10.90
C ASP A 244 -12.30 -0.28 -9.41
N ALA A 245 -13.04 0.75 -8.99
CA ALA A 245 -13.54 0.87 -7.63
C ALA A 245 -14.48 -0.31 -7.26
N TYR A 246 -15.35 -0.73 -8.17
CA TYR A 246 -16.18 -1.91 -7.98
C TYR A 246 -15.36 -3.20 -7.85
N LEU A 247 -14.35 -3.40 -8.70
CA LEU A 247 -13.46 -4.56 -8.63
C LEU A 247 -12.65 -4.57 -7.33
N CYS A 248 -12.12 -3.41 -6.92
CA CYS A 248 -11.43 -3.27 -5.64
C CYS A 248 -12.36 -3.56 -4.46
N GLN A 249 -13.59 -3.03 -4.46
CA GLN A 249 -14.59 -3.33 -3.43
C GLN A 249 -14.92 -4.83 -3.38
N ARG A 250 -15.08 -5.47 -4.53
CA ARG A 250 -15.29 -6.91 -4.63
C ARG A 250 -14.08 -7.69 -4.08
N GLY A 251 -12.87 -7.21 -4.34
CA GLY A 251 -11.63 -7.76 -3.79
C GLY A 251 -11.57 -7.68 -2.26
N LEU A 252 -12.02 -6.56 -1.66
CA LEU A 252 -12.08 -6.39 -0.21
C LEU A 252 -12.96 -7.43 0.48
N TYR A 253 -14.06 -7.88 -0.15
CA TYR A 253 -14.95 -8.86 0.44
C TYR A 253 -14.28 -10.21 0.78
N THR A 254 -13.24 -10.56 0.06
CA THR A 254 -12.48 -11.81 0.24
C THR A 254 -11.03 -11.56 0.69
N LEU A 255 -10.68 -10.33 1.04
CA LEU A 255 -9.30 -9.99 1.37
C LEU A 255 -8.80 -10.77 2.59
N GLY A 256 -9.57 -10.83 3.68
CA GLY A 256 -9.19 -11.55 4.89
C GLY A 256 -8.85 -13.03 4.64
N PRO A 257 -9.78 -13.85 4.11
CA PRO A 257 -9.50 -15.25 3.77
C PRO A 257 -8.32 -15.44 2.81
N ARG A 258 -8.14 -14.51 1.85
CA ARG A 258 -6.98 -14.57 0.93
C ARG A 258 -5.67 -14.30 1.64
N MET A 259 -5.61 -13.24 2.48
CA MET A 259 -4.38 -12.90 3.20
C MET A 259 -3.96 -13.98 4.19
N GLU A 260 -4.91 -14.61 4.88
CA GLU A 260 -4.63 -15.75 5.76
C GLU A 260 -4.03 -16.93 4.98
N LEU A 261 -4.66 -17.34 3.87
CA LEU A 261 -4.19 -18.45 3.06
C LEU A 261 -2.85 -18.16 2.38
N LEU A 262 -2.68 -16.96 1.81
CA LEU A 262 -1.44 -16.54 1.17
C LEU A 262 -0.28 -16.53 2.17
N SER A 263 -0.49 -15.98 3.38
CA SER A 263 0.53 -15.95 4.43
C SER A 263 0.92 -17.35 4.88
N LYS A 264 -0.04 -18.26 5.04
CA LYS A 264 0.23 -19.64 5.37
C LYS A 264 1.05 -20.36 4.28
N ASN A 265 0.68 -20.16 3.01
CA ASN A 265 1.38 -20.79 1.89
C ASN A 265 2.80 -20.24 1.76
N ALA A 266 2.96 -18.90 1.89
CA ALA A 266 4.26 -18.26 1.84
C ALA A 266 5.18 -18.73 2.98
N HIS A 267 4.65 -18.88 4.19
CA HIS A 267 5.42 -19.41 5.31
C HIS A 267 5.94 -20.81 5.04
N GLN A 268 5.09 -21.72 4.57
CA GLN A 268 5.49 -23.08 4.22
C GLN A 268 6.54 -23.12 3.10
N LEU A 269 6.38 -22.26 2.09
CA LEU A 269 7.34 -22.13 1.00
C LEU A 269 8.68 -21.59 1.50
N ALA A 270 8.67 -20.56 2.35
CA ALA A 270 9.89 -19.99 2.93
C ALA A 270 10.66 -21.01 3.76
N GLU A 271 9.97 -21.80 4.61
CA GLU A 271 10.60 -22.91 5.35
C GLU A 271 11.19 -23.98 4.42
N TYR A 272 10.47 -24.35 3.35
CA TYR A 272 10.97 -25.32 2.38
C TYR A 272 12.22 -24.80 1.65
N LEU A 273 12.20 -23.56 1.17
CA LEU A 273 13.32 -22.94 0.48
C LEU A 273 14.54 -22.79 1.40
N SER A 274 14.34 -22.38 2.66
CA SER A 274 15.43 -22.24 3.65
C SER A 274 16.16 -23.54 3.97
N ASN A 275 15.53 -24.68 3.71
CA ASN A 275 16.13 -26.02 3.91
C ASN A 275 16.66 -26.63 2.59
N SER A 276 16.69 -25.89 1.50
CA SER A 276 17.14 -26.38 0.19
C SER A 276 18.62 -26.07 -0.04
N ASP A 277 19.39 -27.08 -0.48
CA ASP A 277 20.80 -26.93 -0.87
C ASP A 277 21.01 -26.03 -2.12
N HIS A 278 19.91 -25.60 -2.76
CA HIS A 278 19.93 -24.75 -3.94
C HIS A 278 19.71 -23.26 -3.62
N ILE A 279 19.34 -22.95 -2.38
CA ILE A 279 18.97 -21.60 -1.91
C ILE A 279 19.99 -21.12 -0.88
N LYS A 280 20.61 -19.99 -1.16
CA LYS A 280 21.62 -19.36 -0.32
C LYS A 280 21.02 -18.60 0.86
N GLU A 281 19.92 -17.90 0.63
CA GLU A 281 19.24 -17.07 1.63
C GLU A 281 17.76 -16.92 1.27
N VAL A 282 16.88 -16.90 2.25
CA VAL A 282 15.46 -16.54 2.10
C VAL A 282 15.16 -15.37 3.01
N LYS A 283 14.55 -14.33 2.43
CA LYS A 283 14.06 -13.15 3.15
C LYS A 283 12.54 -13.23 3.26
N TYR A 284 12.06 -13.56 4.43
CA TYR A 284 10.63 -13.63 4.74
C TYR A 284 10.39 -13.25 6.21
N PRO A 285 9.52 -12.30 6.53
CA PRO A 285 9.34 -11.81 7.91
C PRO A 285 8.91 -12.89 8.91
N GLY A 286 8.29 -13.97 8.44
CA GLY A 286 7.83 -15.07 9.27
C GLY A 286 8.90 -16.08 9.69
N LEU A 287 10.11 -16.03 9.12
CA LEU A 287 11.20 -16.93 9.53
C LEU A 287 11.82 -16.42 10.84
N PRO A 288 12.11 -17.30 11.82
CA PRO A 288 12.68 -16.90 13.11
C PRO A 288 14.00 -16.16 13.01
N ASP A 289 14.81 -16.48 12.00
CA ASP A 289 16.13 -15.88 11.76
C ASP A 289 16.04 -14.59 10.88
N SER A 290 14.85 -14.19 10.48
CA SER A 290 14.66 -12.97 9.71
C SER A 290 15.00 -11.72 10.56
N PRO A 291 15.72 -10.75 10.01
CA PRO A 291 15.99 -9.50 10.73
C PRO A 291 14.71 -8.85 11.25
N ASN A 292 14.69 -8.46 12.54
CA ASN A 292 13.54 -7.86 13.21
C ASN A 292 12.26 -8.73 13.23
N HIS A 293 12.40 -10.05 13.22
CA HIS A 293 11.26 -10.97 13.39
C HIS A 293 10.46 -10.66 14.67
N ASP A 294 11.11 -10.28 15.76
CA ASP A 294 10.48 -9.86 17.01
C ASP A 294 9.62 -8.59 16.88
N ILE A 295 9.99 -7.68 15.97
CA ILE A 295 9.19 -6.51 15.61
C ILE A 295 8.01 -6.93 14.73
N ALA A 296 8.24 -7.82 13.75
CA ALA A 296 7.16 -8.37 12.94
C ALA A 296 6.07 -9.02 13.80
N LEU A 297 6.44 -9.83 14.79
CA LEU A 297 5.51 -10.44 15.75
C LEU A 297 4.68 -9.44 16.58
N LYS A 298 5.15 -8.21 16.75
CA LYS A 298 4.44 -7.17 17.53
C LYS A 298 3.49 -6.33 16.69
N GLN A 299 3.79 -6.14 15.40
CA GLN A 299 3.06 -5.20 14.55
C GLN A 299 2.29 -5.85 13.40
N MET A 300 2.43 -7.17 13.20
CA MET A 300 1.81 -7.92 12.10
C MET A 300 0.98 -9.08 12.64
N ASP A 301 -0.26 -9.22 12.18
CA ASP A 301 -1.12 -10.38 12.50
C ASP A 301 -0.75 -11.62 11.67
N TYR A 302 -0.20 -11.41 10.46
CA TYR A 302 0.34 -12.41 9.54
C TYR A 302 1.62 -11.87 8.89
N PHE A 303 2.39 -12.71 8.19
CA PHE A 303 3.66 -12.28 7.59
C PHE A 303 3.60 -12.01 6.09
N GLY A 304 2.40 -12.09 5.49
CA GLY A 304 2.18 -11.77 4.09
C GLY A 304 2.50 -12.89 3.11
N GLY A 305 2.21 -12.62 1.83
CA GLY A 305 2.39 -13.56 0.74
C GLY A 305 3.65 -13.34 -0.10
N MET A 306 4.53 -12.40 0.29
CA MET A 306 5.74 -12.05 -0.47
C MET A 306 6.98 -12.54 0.24
N MET A 307 7.96 -13.00 -0.53
CA MET A 307 9.31 -13.31 -0.05
C MET A 307 10.34 -13.00 -1.13
N SER A 308 11.59 -12.87 -0.72
CA SER A 308 12.73 -12.81 -1.62
C SER A 308 13.76 -13.87 -1.27
N PHE A 309 14.53 -14.33 -2.23
CA PHE A 309 15.57 -15.34 -2.00
C PHE A 309 16.72 -15.20 -3.00
N PHE A 310 17.83 -15.85 -2.67
CA PHE A 310 18.99 -15.95 -3.55
C PHE A 310 19.24 -17.43 -3.88
N LEU A 311 19.53 -17.71 -5.15
CA LEU A 311 20.02 -19.02 -5.57
C LEU A 311 21.48 -19.19 -5.18
N GLU A 312 21.90 -20.44 -4.95
CA GLU A 312 23.30 -20.77 -4.80
C GLU A 312 24.09 -20.50 -6.09
N ASP A 313 25.35 -20.10 -5.96
CA ASP A 313 26.20 -19.65 -7.07
C ASP A 313 26.41 -20.73 -8.16
N HIS A 314 26.19 -22.00 -7.83
CA HIS A 314 26.33 -23.13 -8.77
C HIS A 314 25.07 -23.38 -9.61
N ILE A 315 23.97 -22.70 -9.33
CA ILE A 315 22.70 -22.87 -10.05
C ILE A 315 22.73 -22.10 -11.36
N ASP A 316 22.45 -22.81 -12.45
CA ASP A 316 22.26 -22.24 -13.77
C ASP A 316 20.91 -21.48 -13.82
N GLN A 317 20.99 -20.16 -13.80
CA GLN A 317 19.80 -19.30 -13.77
C GLN A 317 18.96 -19.41 -15.04
N GLU A 318 19.57 -19.56 -16.24
CA GLU A 318 18.81 -19.70 -17.49
C GLU A 318 17.95 -20.96 -17.43
N LYS A 319 18.56 -22.06 -17.04
CA LYS A 319 17.86 -23.34 -16.87
C LYS A 319 16.80 -23.28 -15.77
N TYR A 320 17.06 -22.53 -14.69
CA TYR A 320 16.07 -22.32 -13.62
C TYR A 320 14.79 -21.67 -14.16
N TRP A 321 14.90 -20.64 -15.01
CA TRP A 321 13.73 -20.00 -15.60
C TRP A 321 12.98 -20.89 -16.58
N GLU A 322 13.65 -21.75 -17.33
CA GLU A 322 13.03 -22.68 -18.27
C GLU A 322 12.18 -23.77 -17.57
N GLU A 323 12.55 -24.14 -16.34
CA GLU A 323 11.87 -25.19 -15.57
C GLU A 323 10.69 -24.67 -14.72
N LEU A 324 10.39 -23.38 -14.74
CA LEU A 324 9.25 -22.80 -14.03
C LEU A 324 7.93 -23.13 -14.73
N HIS A 325 7.20 -24.13 -14.23
CA HIS A 325 5.93 -24.55 -14.86
C HIS A 325 4.70 -23.94 -14.18
N LEU A 326 4.74 -23.67 -12.86
CA LEU A 326 3.62 -23.14 -12.07
C LEU A 326 3.73 -21.63 -11.87
N TYR A 327 4.95 -21.11 -11.81
CA TYR A 327 5.20 -19.68 -11.60
C TYR A 327 5.32 -18.94 -12.92
N LYS A 328 4.78 -17.73 -12.97
CA LYS A 328 4.93 -16.87 -14.15
C LYS A 328 6.00 -15.82 -13.90
N LEU A 329 7.01 -15.75 -14.78
CA LEU A 329 7.98 -14.65 -14.75
C LEU A 329 7.28 -13.37 -15.19
N ALA A 330 6.88 -12.55 -14.25
CA ALA A 330 6.11 -11.33 -14.48
C ALA A 330 6.22 -10.38 -13.29
N VAL A 331 6.13 -9.09 -13.58
CA VAL A 331 6.03 -8.04 -12.57
C VAL A 331 4.63 -8.04 -11.94
N SER A 332 4.51 -7.45 -10.76
CA SER A 332 3.31 -7.35 -9.94
C SER A 332 3.19 -8.49 -8.93
N LEU A 333 2.15 -8.43 -8.09
CA LEU A 333 1.93 -9.35 -6.98
C LEU A 333 0.48 -9.27 -6.48
N GLY A 334 0.12 -10.13 -5.56
CA GLY A 334 -1.16 -10.06 -4.83
C GLY A 334 -2.37 -10.58 -5.59
N GLY A 335 -2.19 -11.10 -6.80
CA GLY A 335 -3.21 -11.80 -7.58
C GLY A 335 -3.38 -13.27 -7.15
N VAL A 336 -4.21 -14.00 -7.90
CA VAL A 336 -4.44 -15.45 -7.69
C VAL A 336 -3.35 -16.32 -8.29
N GLU A 337 -2.59 -15.78 -9.25
CA GLU A 337 -1.46 -16.45 -9.88
C GLU A 337 -0.18 -16.16 -9.08
N THR A 338 0.68 -17.15 -8.90
CA THR A 338 1.99 -16.95 -8.32
C THR A 338 2.94 -16.38 -9.36
N LEU A 339 3.47 -15.20 -9.07
CA LEU A 339 4.40 -14.48 -9.93
C LEU A 339 5.80 -14.51 -9.31
N ILE A 340 6.81 -14.47 -10.17
CA ILE A 340 8.22 -14.42 -9.78
C ILE A 340 8.94 -13.39 -10.65
N GLU A 341 9.84 -12.61 -10.07
CA GLU A 341 10.60 -11.60 -10.80
C GLU A 341 12.04 -11.49 -10.31
N VAL A 342 12.89 -10.91 -11.16
CA VAL A 342 14.24 -10.44 -10.80
C VAL A 342 14.18 -8.91 -10.67
N PRO A 343 14.06 -8.36 -9.47
CA PRO A 343 13.78 -6.93 -9.26
C PRO A 343 14.77 -6.01 -9.98
N TYR A 344 16.05 -6.31 -9.94
CA TYR A 344 17.08 -5.50 -10.61
C TYR A 344 16.85 -5.37 -12.13
N LEU A 345 16.39 -6.43 -12.80
CA LEU A 345 16.16 -6.43 -14.25
C LEU A 345 14.77 -5.92 -14.64
N MET A 346 13.80 -5.96 -13.72
CA MET A 346 12.39 -5.77 -14.07
C MET A 346 11.75 -4.54 -13.43
N THR A 347 11.97 -4.31 -12.14
CA THR A 347 11.25 -3.27 -11.38
C THR A 347 12.14 -2.25 -10.70
N HIS A 348 13.44 -2.54 -10.49
CA HIS A 348 14.37 -1.75 -9.69
C HIS A 348 15.68 -1.41 -10.44
N GLU A 349 15.70 -1.39 -11.77
CA GLU A 349 16.90 -1.10 -12.58
C GLU A 349 17.69 0.15 -12.16
N LYS A 350 17.03 1.15 -11.59
CA LYS A 350 17.63 2.43 -11.20
C LYS A 350 17.98 2.52 -9.72
N VAL A 351 17.71 1.47 -8.96
CA VAL A 351 18.01 1.42 -7.53
C VAL A 351 19.47 0.96 -7.35
N THR A 352 20.30 1.83 -6.79
CA THR A 352 21.71 1.51 -6.51
C THR A 352 21.85 0.65 -5.26
N GLY A 353 22.74 -0.37 -5.34
CA GLY A 353 23.06 -1.22 -4.18
C GLY A 353 22.11 -2.40 -3.98
N LEU A 354 21.19 -2.66 -4.93
CA LEU A 354 20.40 -3.88 -4.94
C LEU A 354 21.28 -5.03 -5.47
N ASP A 355 21.19 -6.18 -4.82
CA ASP A 355 21.86 -7.39 -5.30
C ASP A 355 21.20 -7.90 -6.59
N LEU A 356 22.03 -8.14 -7.61
CA LEU A 356 21.57 -8.50 -8.95
C LEU A 356 20.94 -9.90 -9.01
N SER A 357 21.22 -10.75 -8.05
CA SER A 357 20.76 -12.14 -7.97
C SER A 357 19.51 -12.32 -7.10
N LEU A 358 18.98 -11.27 -6.50
CA LEU A 358 17.76 -11.32 -5.70
C LEU A 358 16.56 -11.70 -6.58
N ILE A 359 15.83 -12.72 -6.15
CA ILE A 359 14.58 -13.17 -6.75
C ILE A 359 13.44 -12.84 -5.79
N HIS A 360 12.35 -12.32 -6.31
CA HIS A 360 11.17 -11.93 -5.53
C HIS A 360 9.93 -12.72 -6.01
N ILE A 361 9.18 -13.29 -5.09
CA ILE A 361 8.01 -14.12 -5.36
C ILE A 361 6.86 -13.80 -4.43
#